data_a7b86a18d5e77a92646d40530a49f35d
#
_entry.id   a7b86a18d5e77a92646d40530a49f35d
#
_cell.length_a   1.000
_cell.length_b   1.000
_cell.length_c   1.000
_cell.angle_alpha   90.00
_cell.angle_beta   90.00
_cell.angle_gamma   90.00
#
_symmetry.space_group_name_H-M   'P 1'
#
loop_
_entity.id
_entity.type
_entity.pdbx_description
1 polymer ?
#
loop_
_entity_poly.entity_id
_entity_poly.type
_entity_poly.pdbx_seq_one_letter_code
_entity_poly.pdbx_strand_id
1 'polypeptide(L)'
;MKKFIYLFAILLFSCSTTSVEYRTATTSLRNDRNYNKAEEFAKKALEVVPNDALPAYFLAMEIYGTKSSPKKDYQQAAYYFSKALEIDALDGENQKLEAAITVMLNNGKAKELKTIKGAIEYYSYNLWAESFNEGIALIGEGKNQKAIELFLVAVKFQPQEPKSYNALATLYYESGDYINAVKTADKALRKDSSLSTLWSIKGSIAIDNNNQILAEEMFRKAYDVALKNKESAENLSGHMSRLFDILFKNDKKSEALLLSERLIESDPENIDLYRNAGAVYQTILSDSFLAASDGFINMNNLNEMELENLKVQFQDCVNFAQKSRENFLMCSELELNEEESEMYYEESKKLKSRIKEIKRIIKDINKKLDESE
;
A
#
# COMPACT_ATOMS: atom_id res chain seq x y z
N MET A 1 -41.06 35.60 65.18
CA MET A 1 -40.89 36.10 63.77
C MET A 1 -40.16 35.10 63.01
N LYS A 2 -40.78 34.23 62.19
CA LYS A 2 -40.18 33.25 61.31
C LYS A 2 -40.09 33.84 59.94
N LYS A 3 -38.85 34.06 59.41
CA LYS A 3 -38.61 34.52 58.06
C LYS A 3 -38.76 33.34 57.12
N PHE A 4 -39.76 33.35 56.26
CA PHE A 4 -39.88 32.46 55.14
C PHE A 4 -38.92 32.95 54.05
N ILE A 5 -37.92 32.12 53.74
CA ILE A 5 -37.05 32.28 52.55
C ILE A 5 -37.76 31.52 51.41
N TYR A 6 -38.32 32.28 50.47
CA TYR A 6 -38.79 31.75 49.20
C TYR A 6 -37.60 31.38 48.33
N LEU A 7 -37.33 30.09 48.21
CA LEU A 7 -36.39 29.55 47.24
C LEU A 7 -37.07 29.61 45.87
N PHE A 8 -36.73 30.57 45.03
CA PHE A 8 -37.15 30.61 43.64
C PHE A 8 -36.34 29.51 42.89
N ALA A 9 -36.93 28.34 42.71
CA ALA A 9 -36.44 27.33 41.82
C ALA A 9 -36.63 27.88 40.37
N ILE A 10 -35.60 28.40 39.78
CA ILE A 10 -35.56 28.64 38.33
C ILE A 10 -35.56 27.30 37.69
N LEU A 11 -36.72 26.82 37.25
CA LEU A 11 -36.85 25.72 36.31
C LEU A 11 -36.28 26.23 34.97
N LEU A 12 -35.02 25.93 34.74
CA LEU A 12 -34.43 26.01 33.39
C LEU A 12 -35.14 24.94 32.56
N PHE A 13 -36.23 25.31 31.93
CA PHE A 13 -36.73 24.59 30.78
C PHE A 13 -35.62 24.67 29.72
N SER A 14 -34.90 23.59 29.54
CA SER A 14 -34.06 23.36 28.35
C SER A 14 -35.00 23.16 27.16
N CYS A 15 -35.62 24.25 26.70
CA CYS A 15 -36.03 24.35 25.33
C CYS A 15 -34.75 24.64 24.54
N SER A 16 -34.32 23.73 23.68
CA SER A 16 -33.28 23.99 22.68
C SER A 16 -33.82 25.00 21.67
N THR A 17 -33.88 26.25 22.07
CA THR A 17 -34.17 27.35 21.15
C THR A 17 -32.86 27.69 20.48
N THR A 18 -32.76 27.32 19.22
CA THR A 18 -31.66 27.75 18.34
C THR A 18 -31.44 29.24 18.50
N SER A 19 -30.18 29.68 18.62
CA SER A 19 -29.82 31.08 18.84
C SER A 19 -30.34 31.98 17.69
N VAL A 20 -30.53 33.27 17.98
CA VAL A 20 -30.92 34.27 16.95
C VAL A 20 -29.86 34.31 15.85
N GLU A 21 -28.60 34.20 16.21
CA GLU A 21 -27.47 34.14 15.31
C GLU A 21 -27.56 32.96 14.36
N TYR A 22 -27.82 31.75 14.85
CA TYR A 22 -27.97 30.59 14.01
C TYR A 22 -29.17 30.69 13.05
N ARG A 23 -30.30 31.17 13.54
CA ARG A 23 -31.46 31.43 12.67
C ARG A 23 -31.15 32.46 11.59
N THR A 24 -30.37 33.50 11.92
CA THR A 24 -29.93 34.49 10.94
C THR A 24 -28.99 33.86 9.90
N ALA A 25 -28.08 33.01 10.33
CA ALA A 25 -27.19 32.27 9.42
C ALA A 25 -27.98 31.41 8.42
N THR A 26 -28.88 30.56 8.91
CA THR A 26 -29.70 29.69 8.06
C THR A 26 -30.61 30.44 7.12
N THR A 27 -31.24 31.54 7.58
CA THR A 27 -32.09 32.42 6.77
C THR A 27 -31.29 33.13 5.67
N SER A 28 -30.12 33.67 6.01
CA SER A 28 -29.24 34.35 5.04
C SER A 28 -28.78 33.43 3.92
N LEU A 29 -28.57 32.14 4.23
CA LEU A 29 -28.22 31.17 3.18
C LEU A 29 -29.44 30.76 2.35
N ARG A 30 -30.56 30.42 3.00
CA ARG A 30 -31.76 29.87 2.32
C ARG A 30 -32.44 30.92 1.42
N ASN A 31 -32.58 32.13 1.91
CA ASN A 31 -33.33 33.17 1.20
C ASN A 31 -32.44 34.01 0.28
N ASP A 32 -31.27 34.41 0.76
CA ASP A 32 -30.41 35.39 0.07
C ASP A 32 -29.20 34.77 -0.61
N ARG A 33 -28.92 33.46 -0.40
CA ARG A 33 -27.68 32.76 -0.79
C ARG A 33 -26.42 33.53 -0.40
N ASN A 34 -26.50 34.26 0.71
CA ASN A 34 -25.41 35.10 1.22
C ASN A 34 -24.48 34.25 2.13
N TYR A 35 -23.55 33.57 1.49
CA TYR A 35 -22.59 32.70 2.20
C TYR A 35 -21.70 33.45 3.19
N ASN A 36 -21.34 34.71 2.91
CA ASN A 36 -20.53 35.55 3.83
C ASN A 36 -21.28 35.83 5.12
N LYS A 37 -22.50 36.28 5.01
CA LYS A 37 -23.35 36.60 6.17
C LYS A 37 -23.72 35.32 6.92
N ALA A 38 -24.03 34.23 6.22
CA ALA A 38 -24.33 32.97 6.82
C ALA A 38 -23.15 32.41 7.63
N GLU A 39 -21.94 32.46 7.10
CA GLU A 39 -20.71 32.08 7.80
C GLU A 39 -20.47 32.93 9.06
N GLU A 40 -20.55 34.26 8.92
CA GLU A 40 -20.34 35.18 10.03
C GLU A 40 -21.29 34.93 11.19
N PHE A 41 -22.59 34.78 10.91
CA PHE A 41 -23.57 34.56 11.93
C PHE A 41 -23.54 33.14 12.53
N ALA A 42 -23.14 32.10 11.76
CA ALA A 42 -22.93 30.80 12.30
C ALA A 42 -21.71 30.73 13.24
N LYS A 43 -20.65 31.49 12.95
CA LYS A 43 -19.49 31.61 13.85
C LYS A 43 -19.88 32.33 15.15
N LYS A 44 -20.66 33.43 15.06
CA LYS A 44 -21.21 34.12 16.24
C LYS A 44 -22.10 33.22 17.09
N ALA A 45 -22.91 32.36 16.45
CA ALA A 45 -23.73 31.38 17.16
C ALA A 45 -22.91 30.44 18.04
N LEU A 46 -21.73 29.99 17.57
CA LEU A 46 -20.81 29.15 18.36
C LEU A 46 -20.22 29.89 19.58
N GLU A 47 -20.11 31.23 19.51
CA GLU A 47 -19.63 32.05 20.64
C GLU A 47 -20.75 32.26 21.68
N VAL A 48 -21.98 32.48 21.21
CA VAL A 48 -23.14 32.75 22.06
C VAL A 48 -23.70 31.51 22.74
N VAL A 49 -23.71 30.36 22.01
CA VAL A 49 -24.21 29.07 22.51
C VAL A 49 -23.16 28.00 22.23
N PRO A 50 -22.07 27.93 23.03
CA PRO A 50 -20.94 27.04 22.76
C PRO A 50 -21.27 25.56 22.88
N ASN A 51 -22.40 25.18 23.51
CA ASN A 51 -22.86 23.80 23.67
C ASN A 51 -23.84 23.35 22.55
N ASP A 52 -24.12 24.21 21.58
CA ASP A 52 -24.95 23.84 20.42
C ASP A 52 -24.05 23.44 19.24
N ALA A 53 -24.14 22.17 18.82
CA ALA A 53 -23.35 21.62 17.73
C ALA A 53 -23.91 21.98 16.33
N LEU A 54 -25.18 22.44 16.24
CA LEU A 54 -25.81 22.77 14.96
C LEU A 54 -25.06 23.84 14.15
N PRO A 55 -24.57 24.95 14.74
CA PRO A 55 -23.81 25.94 13.98
C PRO A 55 -22.49 25.40 13.41
N ALA A 56 -21.80 24.53 14.15
CA ALA A 56 -20.58 23.90 13.64
C ALA A 56 -20.89 22.93 12.50
N TYR A 57 -21.93 22.09 12.65
CA TYR A 57 -22.41 21.22 11.59
C TYR A 57 -22.82 22.02 10.33
N PHE A 58 -23.55 23.13 10.49
CA PHE A 58 -23.93 24.00 9.39
C PHE A 58 -22.73 24.59 8.65
N LEU A 59 -21.73 25.09 9.38
CA LEU A 59 -20.48 25.56 8.78
C LEU A 59 -19.79 24.45 7.98
N ALA A 60 -19.69 23.26 8.56
CA ALA A 60 -19.05 22.13 7.89
C ALA A 60 -19.76 21.74 6.60
N MET A 61 -21.09 21.60 6.65
CA MET A 61 -21.84 21.09 5.50
C MET A 61 -22.21 22.18 4.49
N GLU A 62 -22.89 23.21 4.95
CA GLU A 62 -23.54 24.16 4.05
C GLU A 62 -22.58 25.25 3.54
N ILE A 63 -21.58 25.61 4.35
CA ILE A 63 -20.62 26.66 3.98
C ILE A 63 -19.39 26.07 3.31
N TYR A 64 -18.76 25.03 3.92
CA TYR A 64 -17.46 24.55 3.45
C TYR A 64 -17.50 23.19 2.73
N GLY A 65 -18.53 22.35 2.96
CA GLY A 65 -18.61 20.99 2.42
C GLY A 65 -19.38 20.89 1.11
N THR A 66 -20.35 21.76 0.85
CA THR A 66 -21.20 21.66 -0.33
C THR A 66 -20.51 22.14 -1.62
N LYS A 67 -20.72 21.41 -2.72
CA LYS A 67 -20.15 21.75 -4.05
C LYS A 67 -20.64 23.11 -4.59
N SER A 68 -21.84 23.52 -4.23
CA SER A 68 -22.43 24.77 -4.67
C SER A 68 -21.93 26.00 -3.92
N SER A 69 -21.18 25.81 -2.85
CA SER A 69 -20.64 26.91 -2.05
C SER A 69 -19.41 27.54 -2.73
N PRO A 70 -19.39 28.87 -2.88
CA PRO A 70 -18.19 29.58 -3.31
C PRO A 70 -17.07 29.55 -2.25
N LYS A 71 -17.36 29.05 -1.04
CA LYS A 71 -16.45 28.94 0.09
C LYS A 71 -16.05 27.50 0.35
N LYS A 72 -16.22 26.57 -0.61
CA LYS A 72 -15.87 25.19 -0.44
C LYS A 72 -14.40 25.04 -0.03
N ASP A 73 -14.19 24.40 1.14
CA ASP A 73 -12.89 24.18 1.74
C ASP A 73 -12.93 22.92 2.59
N TYR A 74 -12.31 21.87 2.12
CA TYR A 74 -12.30 20.59 2.82
C TYR A 74 -11.62 20.64 4.19
N GLN A 75 -10.61 21.50 4.38
CA GLN A 75 -9.92 21.63 5.67
C GLN A 75 -10.85 22.26 6.71
N GLN A 76 -11.56 23.33 6.31
CA GLN A 76 -12.57 23.94 7.16
C GLN A 76 -13.75 23.02 7.43
N ALA A 77 -14.24 22.30 6.43
CA ALA A 77 -15.29 21.32 6.62
C ALA A 77 -14.90 20.24 7.64
N ALA A 78 -13.70 19.66 7.52
CA ALA A 78 -13.18 18.68 8.47
C ALA A 78 -13.00 19.25 9.88
N TYR A 79 -12.51 20.49 9.99
CA TYR A 79 -12.37 21.18 11.27
C TYR A 79 -13.73 21.34 11.98
N TYR A 80 -14.73 21.85 11.26
CA TYR A 80 -16.05 22.12 11.86
C TYR A 80 -16.84 20.82 12.11
N PHE A 81 -16.63 19.75 11.33
CA PHE A 81 -17.17 18.42 11.70
C PHE A 81 -16.58 17.91 13.02
N SER A 82 -15.26 18.02 13.18
CA SER A 82 -14.61 17.63 14.43
C SER A 82 -15.15 18.43 15.62
N LYS A 83 -15.32 19.74 15.42
CA LYS A 83 -15.87 20.65 16.43
C LYS A 83 -17.32 20.32 16.77
N ALA A 84 -18.16 19.99 15.78
CA ALA A 84 -19.53 19.59 16.00
C ALA A 84 -19.61 18.27 16.79
N LEU A 85 -18.78 17.29 16.47
CA LEU A 85 -18.71 16.02 17.22
C LEU A 85 -18.21 16.23 18.64
N GLU A 86 -17.25 17.10 18.88
CA GLU A 86 -16.75 17.42 20.20
C GLU A 86 -17.85 18.04 21.08
N ILE A 87 -18.61 18.99 20.53
CA ILE A 87 -19.73 19.63 21.22
C ILE A 87 -20.86 18.60 21.47
N ASP A 88 -21.20 17.80 20.45
CA ASP A 88 -22.24 16.76 20.54
C ASP A 88 -21.91 15.70 21.62
N ALA A 89 -20.63 15.35 21.77
CA ALA A 89 -20.16 14.42 22.80
C ALA A 89 -20.37 14.94 24.22
N LEU A 90 -20.32 16.25 24.44
CA LEU A 90 -20.61 16.87 25.73
C LEU A 90 -22.07 16.72 26.14
N ASP A 91 -23.00 16.57 25.18
CA ASP A 91 -24.43 16.32 25.37
C ASP A 91 -24.80 14.83 25.23
N GLY A 92 -23.83 13.94 25.36
CA GLY A 92 -24.05 12.49 25.28
C GLY A 92 -24.32 11.96 23.86
N GLU A 93 -23.85 12.66 22.86
CA GLU A 93 -23.97 12.31 21.41
C GLU A 93 -25.44 12.21 20.94
N ASN A 94 -26.32 13.06 21.44
CA ASN A 94 -27.75 13.00 21.19
C ASN A 94 -28.35 14.26 20.55
N GLN A 95 -27.55 15.25 20.18
CA GLN A 95 -28.10 16.45 19.55
C GLN A 95 -28.78 16.12 18.22
N LYS A 96 -30.04 16.57 18.11
CA LYS A 96 -30.86 16.33 16.93
C LYS A 96 -30.65 17.40 15.88
N LEU A 97 -30.79 17.01 14.62
CA LEU A 97 -30.94 17.96 13.53
C LEU A 97 -32.27 18.71 13.66
N GLU A 98 -32.35 19.96 13.17
CA GLU A 98 -33.61 20.72 13.13
C GLU A 98 -34.72 19.97 12.39
N ALA A 99 -34.37 19.23 11.33
CA ALA A 99 -35.22 18.32 10.60
C ALA A 99 -34.46 17.08 10.19
N ALA A 100 -35.12 15.92 10.21
CA ALA A 100 -34.53 14.69 9.71
C ALA A 100 -34.21 14.80 8.20
N ILE A 101 -33.03 14.33 7.82
CA ILE A 101 -32.57 14.30 6.44
C ILE A 101 -32.72 12.89 5.89
N THR A 102 -33.50 12.72 4.80
CA THR A 102 -33.61 11.45 4.11
C THR A 102 -32.52 11.34 3.06
N VAL A 103 -31.69 10.32 3.15
CA VAL A 103 -30.62 10.01 2.18
C VAL A 103 -30.86 8.66 1.55
N MET A 104 -30.43 8.48 0.31
CA MET A 104 -30.46 7.21 -0.39
C MET A 104 -29.10 6.53 -0.25
N LEU A 105 -29.11 5.30 0.24
CA LEU A 105 -27.92 4.45 0.32
C LEU A 105 -27.61 3.79 -1.03
N ASN A 106 -26.38 3.33 -1.21
CA ASN A 106 -25.93 2.67 -2.45
C ASN A 106 -26.75 1.40 -2.83
N ASN A 107 -27.40 0.78 -1.84
CA ASN A 107 -28.30 -0.36 -2.05
C ASN A 107 -29.76 0.04 -2.39
N GLY A 108 -30.02 1.32 -2.66
CA GLY A 108 -31.33 1.86 -3.00
C GLY A 108 -32.31 2.02 -1.82
N LYS A 109 -31.85 1.80 -0.58
CA LYS A 109 -32.69 2.02 0.62
C LYS A 109 -32.59 3.45 1.10
N ALA A 110 -33.73 4.02 1.53
CA ALA A 110 -33.76 5.31 2.20
C ALA A 110 -33.32 5.14 3.68
N LYS A 111 -32.51 6.07 4.16
CA LYS A 111 -32.10 6.20 5.57
C LYS A 111 -32.42 7.60 6.06
N GLU A 112 -33.05 7.69 7.22
CA GLU A 112 -33.24 8.98 7.90
C GLU A 112 -32.09 9.27 8.85
N LEU A 113 -31.49 10.44 8.70
CA LEU A 113 -30.47 11.00 9.58
C LEU A 113 -31.18 11.97 10.53
N LYS A 114 -31.19 11.65 11.82
CA LYS A 114 -31.93 12.41 12.84
C LYS A 114 -31.03 13.17 13.82
N THR A 115 -29.75 12.75 13.89
CA THR A 115 -28.77 13.29 14.82
C THR A 115 -27.61 13.93 14.06
N ILE A 116 -26.94 14.90 14.70
CA ILE A 116 -25.74 15.54 14.16
C ILE A 116 -24.65 14.51 13.88
N LYS A 117 -24.38 13.62 14.84
CA LYS A 117 -23.41 12.55 14.68
C LYS A 117 -23.74 11.65 13.48
N GLY A 118 -24.98 11.18 13.35
CA GLY A 118 -25.37 10.34 12.22
C GLY A 118 -25.27 11.05 10.86
N ALA A 119 -25.53 12.35 10.82
CA ALA A 119 -25.35 13.15 9.62
C ALA A 119 -23.85 13.33 9.28
N ILE A 120 -23.01 13.61 10.27
CA ILE A 120 -21.56 13.75 10.06
C ILE A 120 -20.97 12.42 9.60
N GLU A 121 -21.31 11.29 10.20
CA GLU A 121 -20.85 9.97 9.76
C GLU A 121 -21.17 9.70 8.29
N TYR A 122 -22.35 10.08 7.82
CA TYR A 122 -22.75 9.92 6.42
C TYR A 122 -22.01 10.88 5.49
N TYR A 123 -22.01 12.18 5.80
CA TYR A 123 -21.46 13.19 4.91
C TYR A 123 -19.91 13.22 4.92
N SER A 124 -19.28 12.86 6.02
CA SER A 124 -17.82 12.73 6.07
C SER A 124 -17.30 11.64 5.13
N TYR A 125 -18.08 10.57 4.91
CA TYR A 125 -17.72 9.57 3.90
C TYR A 125 -17.76 10.16 2.47
N ASN A 126 -18.78 10.96 2.16
CA ASN A 126 -18.88 11.61 0.85
C ASN A 126 -17.75 12.61 0.61
N LEU A 127 -17.43 13.45 1.61
CA LEU A 127 -16.33 14.42 1.52
C LEU A 127 -14.97 13.73 1.48
N TRP A 128 -14.82 12.61 2.18
CA TRP A 128 -13.66 11.75 2.03
C TRP A 128 -13.50 11.28 0.59
N ALA A 129 -14.55 10.71 -0.01
CA ALA A 129 -14.50 10.21 -1.37
C ALA A 129 -14.19 11.32 -2.39
N GLU A 130 -14.79 12.51 -2.22
CA GLU A 130 -14.52 13.67 -3.08
C GLU A 130 -13.08 14.15 -2.96
N SER A 131 -12.59 14.39 -1.74
CA SER A 131 -11.22 14.88 -1.51
C SER A 131 -10.17 13.84 -1.92
N PHE A 132 -10.46 12.55 -1.72
CA PHE A 132 -9.59 11.46 -2.15
C PHE A 132 -9.49 11.39 -3.67
N ASN A 133 -10.62 11.39 -4.38
CA ASN A 133 -10.64 11.31 -5.85
C ASN A 133 -9.98 12.56 -6.49
N GLU A 134 -10.18 13.74 -5.91
CA GLU A 134 -9.49 14.95 -6.35
C GLU A 134 -7.97 14.85 -6.11
N GLY A 135 -7.55 14.27 -4.99
CA GLY A 135 -6.14 13.96 -4.73
C GLY A 135 -5.53 13.01 -5.77
N ILE A 136 -6.25 11.95 -6.15
CA ILE A 136 -5.82 11.05 -7.22
C ILE A 136 -5.68 11.79 -8.57
N ALA A 137 -6.64 12.66 -8.91
CA ALA A 137 -6.55 13.46 -10.14
C ALA A 137 -5.31 14.37 -10.15
N LEU A 138 -4.98 14.98 -9.01
CA LEU A 138 -3.79 15.82 -8.87
C LEU A 138 -2.48 15.05 -9.01
N ILE A 139 -2.42 13.78 -8.61
CA ILE A 139 -1.27 12.90 -8.89
C ILE A 139 -1.08 12.77 -10.42
N GLY A 140 -2.16 12.49 -11.16
CA GLY A 140 -2.13 12.41 -12.62
C GLY A 140 -1.66 13.71 -13.31
N GLU A 141 -1.81 14.86 -12.63
CA GLU A 141 -1.33 16.18 -13.09
C GLU A 141 0.10 16.51 -12.60
N GLY A 142 0.75 15.62 -11.86
CA GLY A 142 2.07 15.86 -11.26
C GLY A 142 2.06 16.83 -10.06
N LYS A 143 0.89 17.15 -9.50
CA LYS A 143 0.73 18.11 -8.39
C LYS A 143 0.75 17.41 -7.02
N ASN A 144 1.80 16.61 -6.77
CA ASN A 144 1.91 15.72 -5.62
C ASN A 144 1.74 16.42 -4.27
N GLN A 145 2.27 17.63 -4.10
CA GLN A 145 2.14 18.37 -2.84
C GLN A 145 0.67 18.70 -2.50
N LYS A 146 -0.11 19.12 -3.51
CA LYS A 146 -1.55 19.37 -3.32
C LYS A 146 -2.34 18.09 -3.08
N ALA A 147 -1.94 16.98 -3.72
CA ALA A 147 -2.52 15.66 -3.46
C ALA A 147 -2.29 15.23 -2.01
N ILE A 148 -1.08 15.41 -1.46
CA ILE A 148 -0.78 15.16 -0.04
C ILE A 148 -1.72 15.96 0.88
N GLU A 149 -1.92 17.25 0.61
CA GLU A 149 -2.83 18.10 1.40
C GLU A 149 -4.26 17.55 1.40
N LEU A 150 -4.76 17.09 0.24
CA LEU A 150 -6.10 16.50 0.13
C LEU A 150 -6.20 15.14 0.83
N PHE A 151 -5.20 14.27 0.72
CA PHE A 151 -5.21 12.99 1.45
C PHE A 151 -5.10 13.18 2.96
N LEU A 152 -4.37 14.19 3.44
CA LEU A 152 -4.34 14.55 4.85
C LEU A 152 -5.73 14.96 5.36
N VAL A 153 -6.49 15.67 4.54
CA VAL A 153 -7.87 16.02 4.86
C VAL A 153 -8.79 14.79 4.76
N ALA A 154 -8.62 13.97 3.74
CA ALA A 154 -9.36 12.72 3.59
C ALA A 154 -9.20 11.81 4.82
N VAL A 155 -7.98 11.71 5.38
CA VAL A 155 -7.73 11.01 6.65
C VAL A 155 -8.52 11.61 7.82
N LYS A 156 -8.75 12.92 7.85
CA LYS A 156 -9.56 13.55 8.92
C LYS A 156 -11.04 13.19 8.79
N PHE A 157 -11.56 13.10 7.55
CA PHE A 157 -12.95 12.71 7.31
C PHE A 157 -13.18 11.23 7.64
N GLN A 158 -12.26 10.35 7.22
CA GLN A 158 -12.35 8.90 7.45
C GLN A 158 -11.03 8.35 8.02
N PRO A 159 -10.81 8.51 9.34
CA PRO A 159 -9.56 8.07 9.96
C PRO A 159 -9.34 6.54 9.96
N GLN A 160 -10.38 5.76 9.66
CA GLN A 160 -10.30 4.30 9.61
C GLN A 160 -10.11 3.78 8.18
N GLU A 161 -10.26 4.64 7.16
CA GLU A 161 -10.15 4.24 5.76
C GLU A 161 -8.66 4.12 5.35
N PRO A 162 -8.19 2.91 4.99
CA PRO A 162 -6.78 2.66 4.74
C PRO A 162 -6.27 3.27 3.43
N LYS A 163 -7.15 3.51 2.44
CA LYS A 163 -6.75 4.01 1.12
C LYS A 163 -6.02 5.35 1.19
N SER A 164 -6.49 6.27 2.04
CA SER A 164 -5.85 7.58 2.20
C SER A 164 -4.46 7.48 2.79
N TYR A 165 -4.25 6.58 3.74
CA TYR A 165 -2.92 6.34 4.31
C TYR A 165 -1.99 5.66 3.30
N ASN A 166 -2.52 4.75 2.48
CA ASN A 166 -1.74 4.09 1.43
C ASN A 166 -1.23 5.14 0.42
N ALA A 167 -2.13 5.99 -0.10
CA ALA A 167 -1.77 7.07 -1.01
C ALA A 167 -0.75 8.05 -0.40
N LEU A 168 -0.94 8.44 0.87
CA LEU A 168 0.02 9.30 1.58
C LEU A 168 1.39 8.66 1.75
N ALA A 169 1.45 7.40 2.18
CA ALA A 169 2.72 6.71 2.38
C ALA A 169 3.49 6.56 1.06
N THR A 170 2.78 6.27 -0.03
CA THR A 170 3.36 6.20 -1.38
C THR A 170 3.96 7.55 -1.80
N LEU A 171 3.17 8.63 -1.70
CA LEU A 171 3.64 9.96 -2.08
C LEU A 171 4.80 10.47 -1.21
N TYR A 172 4.79 10.19 0.09
CA TYR A 172 5.91 10.49 0.97
C TYR A 172 7.16 9.71 0.58
N TYR A 173 7.01 8.42 0.26
CA TYR A 173 8.12 7.60 -0.22
C TYR A 173 8.69 8.14 -1.53
N GLU A 174 7.86 8.41 -2.53
CA GLU A 174 8.26 8.95 -3.83
C GLU A 174 8.92 10.33 -3.75
N SER A 175 8.53 11.15 -2.76
CA SER A 175 9.15 12.45 -2.51
C SER A 175 10.43 12.38 -1.68
N GLY A 176 10.85 11.19 -1.21
CA GLY A 176 12.01 10.98 -0.34
C GLY A 176 11.75 11.32 1.13
N ASP A 177 10.52 11.63 1.51
CA ASP A 177 10.13 11.86 2.91
C ASP A 177 9.89 10.53 3.63
N TYR A 178 10.95 9.76 3.81
CA TYR A 178 10.91 8.42 4.40
C TYR A 178 10.36 8.40 5.84
N ILE A 179 10.58 9.49 6.59
CA ILE A 179 10.09 9.59 7.97
C ILE A 179 8.56 9.61 8.00
N ASN A 180 7.93 10.46 7.18
CA ASN A 180 6.48 10.53 7.11
C ASN A 180 5.89 9.31 6.38
N ALA A 181 6.58 8.73 5.41
CA ALA A 181 6.19 7.48 4.76
C ALA A 181 6.06 6.34 5.77
N VAL A 182 7.10 6.07 6.58
CA VAL A 182 7.08 5.03 7.62
C VAL A 182 6.02 5.31 8.68
N LYS A 183 5.96 6.54 9.21
CA LYS A 183 4.96 6.94 10.22
C LYS A 183 3.53 6.74 9.73
N THR A 184 3.28 7.04 8.46
CA THR A 184 1.95 6.89 7.84
C THR A 184 1.64 5.42 7.59
N ALA A 185 2.59 4.65 7.07
CA ALA A 185 2.47 3.21 6.88
C ALA A 185 2.19 2.50 8.21
N ASP A 186 2.91 2.82 9.28
CA ASP A 186 2.71 2.23 10.61
C ASP A 186 1.31 2.54 11.18
N LYS A 187 0.80 3.75 10.96
CA LYS A 187 -0.57 4.09 11.38
C LYS A 187 -1.62 3.25 10.64
N ALA A 188 -1.46 3.07 9.35
CA ALA A 188 -2.35 2.27 8.53
C ALA A 188 -2.27 0.79 8.90
N LEU A 189 -1.06 0.23 9.01
CA LEU A 189 -0.81 -1.18 9.31
C LEU A 189 -1.29 -1.59 10.72
N ARG A 190 -1.32 -0.66 11.68
CA ARG A 190 -1.98 -0.90 12.98
C ARG A 190 -3.49 -1.04 12.90
N LYS A 191 -4.12 -0.44 11.88
CA LYS A 191 -5.57 -0.53 11.63
C LYS A 191 -5.90 -1.74 10.76
N ASP A 192 -5.09 -1.96 9.75
CA ASP A 192 -5.24 -3.03 8.79
C ASP A 192 -3.85 -3.53 8.33
N SER A 193 -3.42 -4.66 8.88
CA SER A 193 -2.15 -5.30 8.52
C SER A 193 -2.19 -6.01 7.16
N SER A 194 -3.35 -6.04 6.50
CA SER A 194 -3.53 -6.67 5.19
C SER A 194 -3.16 -5.76 4.00
N LEU A 195 -2.50 -4.63 4.25
CA LEU A 195 -2.07 -3.69 3.21
C LEU A 195 -0.66 -4.04 2.72
N SER A 196 -0.56 -4.94 1.73
CA SER A 196 0.69 -5.44 1.16
C SER A 196 1.63 -4.34 0.67
N THR A 197 1.09 -3.34 -0.02
CA THR A 197 1.83 -2.18 -0.55
C THR A 197 2.60 -1.44 0.56
N LEU A 198 2.02 -1.28 1.74
CA LEU A 198 2.69 -0.57 2.84
C LEU A 198 3.87 -1.36 3.42
N TRP A 199 3.77 -2.68 3.47
CA TRP A 199 4.91 -3.55 3.81
C TRP A 199 6.01 -3.40 2.76
N SER A 200 5.64 -3.36 1.47
CA SER A 200 6.58 -3.18 0.36
C SER A 200 7.30 -1.82 0.42
N ILE A 201 6.58 -0.73 0.71
CA ILE A 201 7.18 0.61 0.91
C ILE A 201 8.20 0.58 2.06
N LYS A 202 7.86 -0.04 3.18
CA LYS A 202 8.80 -0.19 4.31
C LYS A 202 10.03 -1.00 3.93
N GLY A 203 9.87 -2.03 3.11
CA GLY A 203 10.98 -2.81 2.56
C GLY A 203 11.90 -1.97 1.66
N SER A 204 11.33 -1.18 0.77
CA SER A 204 12.08 -0.27 -0.10
C SER A 204 12.87 0.77 0.71
N ILE A 205 12.25 1.40 1.71
CA ILE A 205 12.93 2.35 2.61
C ILE A 205 14.06 1.65 3.38
N ALA A 206 13.90 0.39 3.77
CA ALA A 206 14.95 -0.38 4.41
C ALA A 206 16.14 -0.63 3.48
N ILE A 207 15.92 -0.85 2.17
CA ILE A 207 16.99 -0.93 1.15
C ILE A 207 17.75 0.39 1.08
N ASP A 208 17.03 1.52 0.96
CA ASP A 208 17.65 2.85 0.86
C ASP A 208 18.49 3.19 2.10
N ASN A 209 18.12 2.63 3.25
CA ASN A 209 18.86 2.73 4.51
C ASN A 209 19.93 1.63 4.68
N ASN A 210 20.25 0.85 3.64
CA ASN A 210 21.20 -0.27 3.66
C ASN A 210 20.88 -1.37 4.71
N ASN A 211 19.61 -1.51 5.11
CA ASN A 211 19.16 -2.54 6.05
C ASN A 211 18.52 -3.72 5.31
N GLN A 212 19.35 -4.58 4.73
CA GLN A 212 18.91 -5.72 3.91
C GLN A 212 18.08 -6.75 4.71
N ILE A 213 18.37 -6.95 6.00
CA ILE A 213 17.62 -7.88 6.84
C ILE A 213 16.18 -7.40 7.04
N LEU A 214 16.01 -6.11 7.36
CA LEU A 214 14.68 -5.52 7.51
C LEU A 214 13.94 -5.49 6.17
N ALA A 215 14.65 -5.20 5.07
CA ALA A 215 14.06 -5.18 3.73
C ALA A 215 13.46 -6.56 3.37
N GLU A 216 14.23 -7.63 3.60
CA GLU A 216 13.74 -9.00 3.37
C GLU A 216 12.51 -9.32 4.23
N GLU A 217 12.54 -9.00 5.53
CA GLU A 217 11.38 -9.21 6.41
C GLU A 217 10.14 -8.51 5.89
N MET A 218 10.26 -7.25 5.47
CA MET A 218 9.13 -6.46 5.00
C MET A 218 8.60 -6.96 3.66
N PHE A 219 9.47 -7.34 2.72
CA PHE A 219 9.02 -7.90 1.43
C PHE A 219 8.40 -9.29 1.58
N ARG A 220 8.87 -10.14 2.50
CA ARG A 220 8.20 -11.39 2.83
C ARG A 220 6.77 -11.13 3.34
N LYS A 221 6.59 -10.17 4.25
CA LYS A 221 5.27 -9.78 4.73
C LYS A 221 4.38 -9.25 3.61
N ALA A 222 4.92 -8.41 2.71
CA ALA A 222 4.18 -7.90 1.57
C ALA A 222 3.67 -9.04 0.68
N TYR A 223 4.55 -9.98 0.33
CA TYR A 223 4.21 -11.14 -0.48
C TYR A 223 3.17 -12.05 0.20
N ASP A 224 3.39 -12.43 1.46
CA ASP A 224 2.48 -13.31 2.20
C ASP A 224 1.08 -12.70 2.35
N VAL A 225 1.02 -11.39 2.59
CA VAL A 225 -0.24 -10.64 2.68
C VAL A 225 -0.94 -10.59 1.32
N ALA A 226 -0.23 -10.28 0.25
CA ALA A 226 -0.78 -10.22 -1.10
C ALA A 226 -1.34 -11.59 -1.54
N LEU A 227 -0.60 -12.67 -1.25
CA LEU A 227 -1.03 -14.05 -1.51
C LEU A 227 -2.31 -14.41 -0.72
N LYS A 228 -2.33 -14.08 0.58
CA LYS A 228 -3.50 -14.32 1.45
C LYS A 228 -4.74 -13.55 0.99
N ASN A 229 -4.55 -12.31 0.55
CA ASN A 229 -5.60 -11.44 0.05
C ASN A 229 -6.11 -11.83 -1.35
N LYS A 230 -5.41 -12.74 -2.04
CA LYS A 230 -5.65 -13.08 -3.45
C LYS A 230 -5.62 -11.82 -4.33
N GLU A 231 -4.60 -11.00 -4.14
CA GLU A 231 -4.40 -9.80 -4.96
C GLU A 231 -4.23 -10.16 -6.44
N SER A 232 -4.34 -9.18 -7.32
CA SER A 232 -4.15 -9.40 -8.76
C SER A 232 -2.78 -10.00 -9.06
N ALA A 233 -2.65 -10.75 -10.15
CA ALA A 233 -1.40 -11.35 -10.59
C ALA A 233 -0.29 -10.30 -10.72
N GLU A 234 -0.61 -9.11 -11.22
CA GLU A 234 0.31 -7.97 -11.35
C GLU A 234 0.85 -7.51 -9.99
N ASN A 235 -0.02 -7.29 -8.99
CA ASN A 235 0.41 -6.89 -7.64
C ASN A 235 1.26 -7.98 -6.99
N LEU A 236 0.84 -9.23 -7.10
CA LEU A 236 1.56 -10.37 -6.55
C LEU A 236 2.94 -10.49 -7.19
N SER A 237 3.04 -10.41 -8.51
CA SER A 237 4.31 -10.42 -9.27
C SER A 237 5.23 -9.29 -8.82
N GLY A 238 4.70 -8.06 -8.62
CA GLY A 238 5.48 -6.94 -8.12
C GLY A 238 6.09 -7.17 -6.73
N HIS A 239 5.35 -7.77 -5.81
CA HIS A 239 5.86 -8.11 -4.47
C HIS A 239 6.89 -9.25 -4.52
N MET A 240 6.63 -10.26 -5.35
CA MET A 240 7.53 -11.38 -5.55
C MET A 240 8.86 -10.96 -6.16
N SER A 241 8.86 -10.07 -7.16
CA SER A 241 10.09 -9.55 -7.77
C SER A 241 10.98 -8.83 -6.76
N ARG A 242 10.39 -7.99 -5.89
CA ARG A 242 11.15 -7.32 -4.83
C ARG A 242 11.71 -8.31 -3.80
N LEU A 243 10.93 -9.32 -3.44
CA LEU A 243 11.39 -10.38 -2.54
C LEU A 243 12.50 -11.20 -3.20
N PHE A 244 12.37 -11.53 -4.48
CA PHE A 244 13.40 -12.21 -5.25
C PHE A 244 14.72 -11.43 -5.22
N ASP A 245 14.69 -10.14 -5.53
CA ASP A 245 15.90 -9.29 -5.58
C ASP A 245 16.64 -9.28 -4.23
N ILE A 246 15.92 -9.14 -3.14
CA ILE A 246 16.55 -9.11 -1.81
C ILE A 246 17.07 -10.48 -1.38
N LEU A 247 16.37 -11.56 -1.72
CA LEU A 247 16.83 -12.92 -1.45
C LEU A 247 18.12 -13.22 -2.20
N PHE A 248 18.18 -12.82 -3.47
CA PHE A 248 19.37 -13.00 -4.29
C PHE A 248 20.55 -12.19 -3.75
N LYS A 249 20.33 -10.91 -3.36
CA LYS A 249 21.35 -10.08 -2.71
C LYS A 249 21.84 -10.63 -1.39
N ASN A 250 20.98 -11.31 -0.64
CA ASN A 250 21.32 -11.96 0.64
C ASN A 250 21.92 -13.37 0.47
N ASP A 251 22.31 -13.74 -0.74
CA ASP A 251 22.87 -15.06 -1.10
C ASP A 251 21.91 -16.24 -0.82
N LYS A 252 20.60 -16.00 -0.75
CA LYS A 252 19.56 -17.01 -0.58
C LYS A 252 19.06 -17.53 -1.93
N LYS A 253 20.01 -17.96 -2.78
CA LYS A 253 19.78 -18.33 -4.19
C LYS A 253 18.72 -19.41 -4.36
N SER A 254 18.72 -20.44 -3.50
CA SER A 254 17.75 -21.52 -3.56
C SER A 254 16.30 -21.04 -3.29
N GLU A 255 16.12 -20.11 -2.34
CA GLU A 255 14.80 -19.55 -2.07
C GLU A 255 14.35 -18.61 -3.20
N ALA A 256 15.26 -17.80 -3.73
CA ALA A 256 14.98 -16.92 -4.87
C ALA A 256 14.56 -17.77 -6.10
N LEU A 257 15.24 -18.90 -6.33
CA LEU A 257 14.91 -19.81 -7.41
C LEU A 257 13.51 -20.43 -7.27
N LEU A 258 13.18 -20.98 -6.08
CA LEU A 258 11.87 -21.54 -5.81
C LEU A 258 10.75 -20.47 -5.99
N LEU A 259 11.04 -19.22 -5.63
CA LEU A 259 10.11 -18.12 -5.83
C LEU A 259 9.91 -17.83 -7.32
N SER A 260 10.99 -17.83 -8.12
CA SER A 260 10.92 -17.62 -9.58
C SER A 260 10.11 -18.73 -10.27
N GLU A 261 10.30 -19.99 -9.90
CA GLU A 261 9.55 -21.12 -10.47
C GLU A 261 8.05 -20.96 -10.19
N ARG A 262 7.66 -20.61 -8.98
CA ARG A 262 6.25 -20.33 -8.64
C ARG A 262 5.68 -19.15 -9.40
N LEU A 263 6.49 -18.12 -9.66
CA LEU A 263 6.09 -16.96 -10.46
C LEU A 263 5.79 -17.36 -11.88
N ILE A 264 6.70 -18.12 -12.50
CA ILE A 264 6.55 -18.62 -13.88
C ILE A 264 5.27 -19.47 -14.01
N GLU A 265 4.93 -20.31 -13.01
CA GLU A 265 3.66 -21.03 -13.00
C GLU A 265 2.43 -20.11 -12.98
N SER A 266 2.51 -18.97 -12.32
CA SER A 266 1.39 -18.02 -12.20
C SER A 266 1.27 -17.03 -13.36
N ASP A 267 2.38 -16.72 -14.04
CA ASP A 267 2.45 -15.76 -15.16
C ASP A 267 3.47 -16.26 -16.21
N PRO A 268 3.12 -17.28 -16.99
CA PRO A 268 4.04 -17.95 -17.92
C PRO A 268 4.40 -17.13 -19.17
N GLU A 269 3.78 -15.97 -19.38
CA GLU A 269 4.12 -15.06 -20.49
C GLU A 269 5.08 -13.94 -20.07
N ASN A 270 5.46 -13.86 -18.80
CA ASN A 270 6.31 -12.81 -18.26
C ASN A 270 7.80 -13.14 -18.46
N ILE A 271 8.42 -12.48 -19.42
CA ILE A 271 9.83 -12.68 -19.81
C ILE A 271 10.80 -12.41 -18.65
N ASP A 272 10.51 -11.41 -17.82
CA ASP A 272 11.38 -11.03 -16.70
C ASP A 272 11.56 -12.18 -15.70
N LEU A 273 10.54 -13.02 -15.52
CA LEU A 273 10.61 -14.14 -14.61
C LEU A 273 11.58 -15.21 -15.11
N TYR A 274 11.51 -15.53 -16.40
CA TYR A 274 12.44 -16.48 -17.03
C TYR A 274 13.87 -15.92 -17.06
N ARG A 275 14.03 -14.64 -17.38
CA ARG A 275 15.33 -13.97 -17.34
C ARG A 275 15.96 -14.05 -15.95
N ASN A 276 15.18 -13.75 -14.90
CA ASN A 276 15.64 -13.81 -13.52
C ASN A 276 16.00 -15.25 -13.11
N ALA A 277 15.14 -16.22 -13.38
CA ALA A 277 15.43 -17.63 -13.11
C ALA A 277 16.68 -18.11 -13.85
N GLY A 278 16.82 -17.77 -15.13
CA GLY A 278 17.99 -18.09 -15.96
C GLY A 278 19.28 -17.55 -15.36
N ALA A 279 19.27 -16.28 -14.91
CA ALA A 279 20.42 -15.63 -14.28
C ALA A 279 20.80 -16.27 -12.93
N VAL A 280 19.82 -16.67 -12.11
CA VAL A 280 20.08 -17.36 -10.84
C VAL A 280 20.70 -18.74 -11.09
N TYR A 281 20.14 -19.52 -12.01
CA TYR A 281 20.73 -20.81 -12.39
C TYR A 281 22.16 -20.66 -12.91
N GLN A 282 22.44 -19.61 -13.70
CA GLN A 282 23.79 -19.33 -14.22
C GLN A 282 24.76 -18.97 -13.09
N THR A 283 24.32 -18.23 -12.07
CA THR A 283 25.12 -17.91 -10.90
C THR A 283 25.41 -19.17 -10.07
N ILE A 284 24.39 -19.99 -9.78
CA ILE A 284 24.57 -21.25 -9.05
C ILE A 284 25.51 -22.19 -9.82
N LEU A 285 25.37 -22.28 -11.14
CA LEU A 285 26.27 -23.02 -12.00
C LEU A 285 27.73 -22.56 -11.83
N SER A 286 27.94 -21.25 -11.85
CA SER A 286 29.30 -20.69 -11.74
C SER A 286 29.94 -21.03 -10.38
N ASP A 287 29.19 -20.88 -9.29
CA ASP A 287 29.66 -21.17 -7.93
C ASP A 287 29.93 -22.67 -7.76
N SER A 288 28.99 -23.52 -8.21
CA SER A 288 29.12 -24.99 -8.12
C SER A 288 30.29 -25.50 -8.96
N PHE A 289 30.48 -24.95 -10.17
CA PHE A 289 31.59 -25.30 -11.03
C PHE A 289 32.93 -24.91 -10.42
N LEU A 290 33.02 -23.71 -9.84
CA LEU A 290 34.23 -23.24 -9.16
C LEU A 290 34.57 -24.17 -7.98
N ALA A 291 33.58 -24.50 -7.16
CA ALA A 291 33.76 -25.41 -6.02
C ALA A 291 34.23 -26.83 -6.42
N ALA A 292 33.76 -27.33 -7.58
CA ALA A 292 34.17 -28.63 -8.09
C ALA A 292 35.54 -28.61 -8.83
N SER A 293 36.00 -27.43 -9.26
CA SER A 293 37.19 -27.33 -10.11
C SER A 293 38.48 -27.78 -9.42
N ASP A 294 38.64 -27.50 -8.11
CA ASP A 294 39.81 -27.89 -7.33
C ASP A 294 39.88 -29.44 -7.23
N GLY A 295 38.73 -30.10 -7.04
CA GLY A 295 38.64 -31.55 -7.05
C GLY A 295 39.06 -32.12 -8.42
N PHE A 296 38.61 -31.53 -9.51
CA PHE A 296 38.98 -31.98 -10.85
C PHE A 296 40.47 -31.78 -11.16
N ILE A 297 41.07 -30.68 -10.76
CA ILE A 297 42.52 -30.46 -10.91
C ILE A 297 43.34 -31.49 -10.16
N ASN A 298 42.88 -31.93 -8.98
CA ASN A 298 43.54 -32.89 -8.12
C ASN A 298 42.99 -34.31 -8.29
N MET A 299 42.24 -34.61 -9.35
CA MET A 299 41.50 -35.86 -9.58
C MET A 299 42.35 -37.12 -9.43
N ASN A 300 43.64 -37.06 -9.80
CA ASN A 300 44.54 -38.20 -9.68
C ASN A 300 44.87 -38.63 -8.24
N ASN A 301 44.60 -37.77 -7.26
CA ASN A 301 44.86 -38.02 -5.84
C ASN A 301 43.58 -38.42 -5.08
N LEU A 302 42.44 -38.46 -5.74
CA LEU A 302 41.15 -38.75 -5.12
C LEU A 302 40.90 -40.26 -5.07
N ASN A 303 40.30 -40.77 -3.98
CA ASN A 303 39.79 -42.11 -3.90
C ASN A 303 38.45 -42.26 -4.66
N GLU A 304 37.97 -43.50 -4.80
CA GLU A 304 36.74 -43.83 -5.56
C GLU A 304 35.52 -43.00 -5.04
N MET A 305 35.31 -42.94 -3.74
CA MET A 305 34.19 -42.22 -3.15
C MET A 305 34.30 -40.71 -3.41
N GLU A 306 35.47 -40.12 -3.38
CA GLU A 306 35.72 -38.73 -3.70
C GLU A 306 35.51 -38.43 -5.18
N LEU A 307 35.88 -39.35 -6.08
CA LEU A 307 35.62 -39.29 -7.50
C LEU A 307 34.12 -39.36 -7.82
N GLU A 308 33.37 -40.26 -7.17
CA GLU A 308 31.92 -40.33 -7.32
C GLU A 308 31.24 -39.01 -6.83
N ASN A 309 31.67 -38.47 -5.69
CA ASN A 309 31.19 -37.19 -5.21
C ASN A 309 31.48 -36.06 -6.21
N LEU A 310 32.68 -36.01 -6.78
CA LEU A 310 33.07 -35.02 -7.78
C LEU A 310 32.21 -35.16 -9.05
N LYS A 311 31.92 -36.38 -9.48
CA LYS A 311 31.02 -36.62 -10.61
C LYS A 311 29.62 -36.12 -10.38
N VAL A 312 29.07 -36.31 -9.17
CA VAL A 312 27.75 -35.78 -8.79
C VAL A 312 27.75 -34.26 -8.84
N GLN A 313 28.77 -33.60 -8.31
CA GLN A 313 28.90 -32.10 -8.37
C GLN A 313 28.89 -31.57 -9.82
N PHE A 314 29.62 -32.23 -10.75
CA PHE A 314 29.57 -31.83 -12.16
C PHE A 314 28.25 -32.20 -12.84
N GLN A 315 27.57 -33.25 -12.40
CA GLN A 315 26.22 -33.60 -12.87
C GLN A 315 25.21 -32.50 -12.50
N ASP A 316 25.30 -31.94 -11.27
CA ASP A 316 24.49 -30.82 -10.82
C ASP A 316 24.80 -29.57 -11.64
N CYS A 317 26.06 -29.30 -11.97
CA CYS A 317 26.43 -28.26 -12.89
C CYS A 317 25.76 -28.41 -14.28
N VAL A 318 25.68 -29.60 -14.82
CA VAL A 318 24.94 -29.85 -16.08
C VAL A 318 23.46 -29.50 -15.91
N ASN A 319 22.84 -29.91 -14.81
CA ASN A 319 21.43 -29.64 -14.53
C ASN A 319 21.16 -28.13 -14.44
N PHE A 320 22.00 -27.38 -13.71
CA PHE A 320 21.87 -25.92 -13.60
C PHE A 320 22.06 -25.24 -14.96
N ALA A 321 23.04 -25.67 -15.75
CA ALA A 321 23.27 -25.14 -17.10
C ALA A 321 22.09 -25.44 -18.05
N GLN A 322 21.45 -26.60 -17.94
CA GLN A 322 20.26 -26.95 -18.70
C GLN A 322 19.07 -26.07 -18.33
N LYS A 323 18.80 -25.91 -17.04
CA LYS A 323 17.74 -25.07 -16.51
C LYS A 323 17.92 -23.59 -16.91
N SER A 324 19.14 -23.05 -16.76
CA SER A 324 19.45 -21.71 -17.22
C SER A 324 19.21 -21.55 -18.73
N ARG A 325 19.64 -22.52 -19.52
CA ARG A 325 19.45 -22.51 -20.98
C ARG A 325 17.98 -22.55 -21.37
N GLU A 326 17.17 -23.39 -20.73
CA GLU A 326 15.72 -23.49 -20.96
C GLU A 326 15.05 -22.13 -20.70
N ASN A 327 15.38 -21.48 -19.60
CA ASN A 327 14.83 -20.17 -19.26
C ASN A 327 15.21 -19.09 -20.30
N PHE A 328 16.47 -19.02 -20.75
CA PHE A 328 16.85 -18.07 -21.79
C PHE A 328 16.25 -18.39 -23.17
N LEU A 329 15.97 -19.64 -23.48
CA LEU A 329 15.19 -19.99 -24.67
C LEU A 329 13.76 -19.46 -24.58
N MET A 330 13.11 -19.61 -23.42
CA MET A 330 11.77 -19.03 -23.21
C MET A 330 11.78 -17.52 -23.33
N CYS A 331 12.82 -16.83 -22.82
CA CYS A 331 12.98 -15.40 -23.05
C CYS A 331 13.03 -15.07 -24.55
N SER A 332 13.84 -15.84 -25.33
CA SER A 332 13.94 -15.63 -26.78
C SER A 332 12.63 -15.90 -27.53
N GLU A 333 11.83 -16.86 -27.06
CA GLU A 333 10.54 -17.22 -27.69
C GLU A 333 9.42 -16.21 -27.37
N LEU A 334 9.44 -15.61 -26.17
CA LEU A 334 8.41 -14.67 -25.72
C LEU A 334 8.74 -13.22 -26.11
N GLU A 335 10.01 -12.90 -26.36
CA GLU A 335 10.47 -11.55 -26.67
C GLU A 335 10.06 -11.10 -28.08
N LEU A 336 9.40 -9.94 -28.16
CA LEU A 336 8.93 -9.37 -29.42
C LEU A 336 9.99 -8.51 -30.13
N ASN A 337 11.01 -8.06 -29.42
CA ASN A 337 12.13 -7.32 -29.97
C ASN A 337 13.16 -8.30 -30.53
N GLU A 338 13.42 -8.26 -31.84
CA GLU A 338 14.34 -9.19 -32.54
C GLU A 338 15.76 -9.14 -31.97
N GLU A 339 16.28 -7.96 -31.63
CA GLU A 339 17.64 -7.80 -31.10
C GLU A 339 17.76 -8.43 -29.69
N GLU A 340 16.79 -8.20 -28.82
CA GLU A 340 16.77 -8.79 -27.49
C GLU A 340 16.51 -10.31 -27.53
N SER A 341 15.62 -10.77 -28.41
CA SER A 341 15.39 -12.18 -28.65
C SER A 341 16.67 -12.89 -29.09
N GLU A 342 17.43 -12.34 -30.05
CA GLU A 342 18.71 -12.91 -30.49
C GLU A 342 19.74 -12.91 -29.34
N MET A 343 19.77 -11.89 -28.49
CA MET A 343 20.67 -11.85 -27.33
C MET A 343 20.40 -13.02 -26.38
N TYR A 344 19.13 -13.31 -26.05
CA TYR A 344 18.78 -14.47 -25.20
C TYR A 344 19.10 -15.80 -25.89
N TYR A 345 18.88 -15.88 -27.18
CA TYR A 345 19.22 -17.07 -27.95
C TYR A 345 20.74 -17.34 -27.95
N GLU A 346 21.56 -16.32 -28.10
CA GLU A 346 23.03 -16.45 -28.03
C GLU A 346 23.51 -16.88 -26.64
N GLU A 347 22.88 -16.37 -25.54
CA GLU A 347 23.17 -16.87 -24.19
C GLU A 347 22.83 -18.37 -24.07
N SER A 348 21.71 -18.81 -24.64
CA SER A 348 21.36 -20.22 -24.65
C SER A 348 22.39 -21.10 -25.40
N LYS A 349 23.00 -20.59 -26.48
CA LYS A 349 24.07 -21.29 -27.23
C LYS A 349 25.36 -21.39 -26.41
N LYS A 350 25.74 -20.33 -25.68
CA LYS A 350 26.91 -20.35 -24.78
C LYS A 350 26.71 -21.45 -23.70
N LEU A 351 25.53 -21.52 -23.10
CA LEU A 351 25.20 -22.56 -22.11
C LEU A 351 25.21 -23.97 -22.70
N LYS A 352 24.71 -24.15 -23.94
CA LYS A 352 24.82 -25.43 -24.66
C LYS A 352 26.28 -25.86 -24.85
N SER A 353 27.16 -24.93 -25.12
CA SER A 353 28.60 -25.19 -25.23
C SER A 353 29.21 -25.56 -23.89
N ARG A 354 28.83 -24.86 -22.83
CA ARG A 354 29.24 -25.14 -21.45
C ARG A 354 28.81 -26.52 -20.99
N ILE A 355 27.56 -26.94 -21.28
CA ILE A 355 27.05 -28.29 -21.01
C ILE A 355 27.95 -29.36 -21.68
N LYS A 356 28.38 -29.15 -22.93
CA LYS A 356 29.27 -30.09 -23.62
C LYS A 356 30.64 -30.21 -22.95
N GLU A 357 31.16 -29.05 -22.48
CA GLU A 357 32.44 -29.03 -21.75
C GLU A 357 32.35 -29.81 -20.43
N ILE A 358 31.33 -29.53 -19.62
CA ILE A 358 31.11 -30.23 -18.34
C ILE A 358 30.92 -31.75 -18.54
N LYS A 359 30.17 -32.17 -19.58
CA LYS A 359 30.00 -33.57 -19.92
C LYS A 359 31.32 -34.26 -20.33
N ARG A 360 32.30 -33.54 -20.89
CA ARG A 360 33.64 -34.08 -21.14
C ARG A 360 34.37 -34.31 -19.82
N ILE A 361 34.30 -33.37 -18.88
CA ILE A 361 34.87 -33.52 -17.53
C ILE A 361 34.30 -34.78 -16.84
N ILE A 362 32.98 -34.97 -16.88
CA ILE A 362 32.32 -36.18 -16.32
C ILE A 362 32.84 -37.44 -16.99
N LYS A 363 33.07 -37.43 -18.30
CA LYS A 363 33.64 -38.55 -19.02
C LYS A 363 35.06 -38.91 -18.55
N ASP A 364 35.86 -37.87 -18.27
CA ASP A 364 37.22 -38.05 -17.78
C ASP A 364 37.23 -38.61 -16.35
N ILE A 365 36.31 -38.16 -15.50
CA ILE A 365 36.10 -38.74 -14.14
C ILE A 365 35.67 -40.19 -14.22
N ASN A 366 34.71 -40.58 -15.11
CA ASN A 366 34.29 -41.93 -15.27
C ASN A 366 35.46 -42.85 -15.73
N LYS A 367 36.26 -42.37 -16.69
CA LYS A 367 37.45 -43.10 -17.11
C LYS A 367 38.41 -43.39 -15.94
N LYS A 368 38.54 -42.40 -15.01
CA LYS A 368 39.41 -42.57 -13.86
C LYS A 368 38.82 -43.54 -12.81
N LEU A 369 37.51 -43.56 -12.67
CA LEU A 369 36.79 -44.53 -11.84
C LEU A 369 37.02 -45.98 -12.39
N ASP A 370 36.84 -46.17 -13.71
CA ASP A 370 37.08 -47.47 -14.37
C ASP A 370 38.54 -47.95 -14.23
N GLU A 371 39.52 -47.05 -14.11
CA GLU A 371 40.92 -47.37 -13.87
C GLU A 371 41.24 -47.74 -12.42
N SER A 372 40.36 -47.41 -11.45
CA SER A 372 40.52 -47.70 -10.02
C SER A 372 39.85 -49.00 -9.56
N GLU A 373 38.95 -49.54 -10.38
CA GLU A 373 38.39 -50.89 -10.23
C GLU A 373 39.40 -51.96 -10.75
#